data_c2304c2d6db5411ae63a1e9dcdd60846
#
_entry.id   c2304c2d6db5411ae63a1e9dcdd60846
#
_cell.length_a   1.000
_cell.length_b   1.000
_cell.length_c   1.000
_cell.angle_alpha   90.00
_cell.angle_beta   90.00
_cell.angle_gamma   90.00
#
_symmetry.space_group_name_H-M   'P 1'
#
loop_
_entity.id
_entity.type
_entity.pdbx_description
1 polymer ?
#
loop_
_entity_poly.entity_id
_entity_poly.type
_entity_poly.pdbx_seq_one_letter_code
_entity_poly.pdbx_strand_id
1 'polypeptide(L)'
;AGTDLIAAAANIGLLFATMLIINIRYTLMSVSIAQKLEPNFSLWKRAVISFGVTDENYAVAVRQPHKLTFPYLAGLMLCSFCGWLGGTMLGAALSTLLGQLLAGETGARFYSMIMDAFSISLYAMFIAIIVPPARDDKHVLLLLAITIVLSCIFYFVPVLQELPSGIN
;
A
#
# COMPACT_ATOMS: atom_id res chain seq x y z
N ALA A 1 -8.14 -8.45 6.54
CA ALA A 1 -8.63 -7.67 7.70
C ALA A 1 -10.16 -7.53 7.70
N GLY A 2 -10.78 -6.87 6.68
CA GLY A 2 -12.24 -6.68 6.65
C GLY A 2 -13.03 -7.97 6.57
N THR A 3 -12.58 -8.93 5.78
CA THR A 3 -13.21 -10.26 5.62
C THR A 3 -13.13 -11.08 6.91
N ASP A 4 -12.04 -11.02 7.62
CA ASP A 4 -11.83 -11.75 8.87
C ASP A 4 -12.70 -11.17 9.99
N LEU A 5 -12.88 -9.85 10.03
CA LEU A 5 -13.79 -9.18 10.96
C LEU A 5 -15.26 -9.51 10.70
N ILE A 6 -15.66 -9.63 9.45
CA ILE A 6 -17.02 -10.07 9.07
C ILE A 6 -17.22 -11.53 9.47
N ALA A 7 -16.25 -12.39 9.22
CA ALA A 7 -16.30 -13.81 9.59
C ALA A 7 -16.35 -14.05 11.11
N ALA A 8 -15.73 -13.14 11.88
CA ALA A 8 -15.74 -13.17 13.35
C ALA A 8 -17.02 -12.59 13.97
N ALA A 9 -18.08 -12.28 13.18
CA ALA A 9 -19.31 -11.61 13.64
C ALA A 9 -19.03 -10.31 14.43
N ALA A 10 -18.00 -9.56 14.02
CA ALA A 10 -17.61 -8.33 14.65
C ALA A 10 -18.73 -7.27 14.57
N ASN A 11 -18.83 -6.43 15.60
CA ASN A 11 -19.76 -5.33 15.61
C ASN A 11 -19.49 -4.39 14.42
N ILE A 12 -20.54 -3.99 13.69
CA ILE A 12 -20.47 -3.07 12.53
C ILE A 12 -19.71 -1.78 12.89
N GLY A 13 -19.86 -1.28 14.11
CA GLY A 13 -19.13 -0.12 14.60
C GLY A 13 -17.62 -0.34 14.64
N LEU A 14 -17.18 -1.51 15.08
CA LEU A 14 -15.76 -1.87 15.12
C LEU A 14 -15.19 -2.02 13.68
N LEU A 15 -15.95 -2.64 12.79
CA LEU A 15 -15.58 -2.75 11.37
C LEU A 15 -15.39 -1.37 10.75
N PHE A 16 -16.35 -0.47 10.97
CA PHE A 16 -16.29 0.90 10.47
C PHE A 16 -15.07 1.67 11.04
N ALA A 17 -14.84 1.59 12.34
CA ALA A 17 -13.71 2.25 13.00
C ALA A 17 -12.36 1.72 12.46
N THR A 18 -12.22 0.41 12.31
CA THR A 18 -11.02 -0.22 11.75
C THR A 18 -10.78 0.23 10.31
N MET A 19 -11.82 0.23 9.47
CA MET A 19 -11.71 0.71 8.09
C MET A 19 -11.36 2.19 8.01
N LEU A 20 -11.89 3.02 8.89
CA LEU A 20 -11.58 4.45 8.95
C LEU A 20 -10.11 4.67 9.34
N ILE A 21 -9.62 3.96 10.36
CA ILE A 21 -8.23 4.05 10.82
C ILE A 21 -7.25 3.63 9.71
N ILE A 22 -7.50 2.50 9.06
CA ILE A 22 -6.64 2.00 7.97
C ILE A 22 -6.61 3.00 6.80
N ASN A 23 -7.74 3.66 6.50
CA ASN A 23 -7.85 4.54 5.35
C ASN A 23 -7.48 6.01 5.64
N ILE A 24 -7.21 6.38 6.89
CA ILE A 24 -6.83 7.77 7.24
C ILE A 24 -5.56 8.22 6.51
N ARG A 25 -4.66 7.30 6.20
CA ARG A 25 -3.44 7.56 5.42
C ARG A 25 -3.74 8.13 4.03
N TYR A 26 -4.78 7.63 3.36
CA TYR A 26 -5.16 8.13 2.03
C TYR A 26 -5.66 9.58 2.09
N THR A 27 -6.32 9.96 3.19
CA THR A 27 -6.73 11.35 3.43
C THR A 27 -5.49 12.25 3.58
N LEU A 28 -4.52 11.83 4.37
CA LEU A 28 -3.27 12.60 4.57
C LEU A 28 -2.47 12.74 3.27
N MET A 29 -2.35 11.66 2.49
CA MET A 29 -1.68 11.69 1.18
C MET A 29 -2.40 12.60 0.20
N SER A 30 -3.73 12.55 0.16
CA SER A 30 -4.55 13.39 -0.71
C SER A 30 -4.42 14.88 -0.37
N VAL A 31 -4.39 15.22 0.92
CA VAL A 31 -4.15 16.60 1.39
C VAL A 31 -2.76 17.07 0.98
N SER A 32 -1.74 16.23 1.14
CA SER A 32 -0.36 16.54 0.74
C SER A 32 -0.24 16.78 -0.77
N ILE A 33 -0.83 15.93 -1.60
CA ILE A 33 -0.88 16.14 -3.05
C ILE A 33 -1.61 17.43 -3.39
N ALA A 34 -2.75 17.70 -2.73
CA ALA A 34 -3.56 18.89 -3.00
C ALA A 34 -2.78 20.20 -2.82
N GLN A 35 -1.83 20.26 -1.89
CA GLN A 35 -0.95 21.42 -1.67
C GLN A 35 0.06 21.63 -2.81
N LYS A 36 0.38 20.60 -3.57
CA LYS A 36 1.32 20.64 -4.70
C LYS A 36 0.65 20.84 -6.05
N LEU A 37 -0.69 20.84 -6.12
CA LEU A 37 -1.42 21.03 -7.37
C LEU A 37 -1.24 22.45 -7.94
N GLU A 38 -1.40 22.59 -9.25
CA GLU A 38 -1.47 23.90 -9.91
C GLU A 38 -2.68 24.72 -9.40
N PRO A 39 -2.59 26.08 -9.40
CA PRO A 39 -3.64 26.94 -8.83
C PRO A 39 -5.02 26.76 -9.46
N ASN A 40 -5.09 26.45 -10.77
CA ASN A 40 -6.34 26.34 -11.53
C ASN A 40 -6.85 24.90 -11.69
N PHE A 41 -6.60 24.05 -10.69
CA PHE A 41 -7.01 22.65 -10.72
C PHE A 41 -8.52 22.51 -10.43
N SER A 42 -9.32 22.21 -11.45
CA SER A 42 -10.79 22.10 -11.31
C SER A 42 -11.21 20.92 -10.38
N LEU A 43 -12.39 21.05 -9.77
CA LEU A 43 -12.91 20.04 -8.83
C LEU A 43 -13.03 18.64 -9.46
N TRP A 44 -13.49 18.55 -10.71
CA TRP A 44 -13.62 17.27 -11.38
C TRP A 44 -12.25 16.59 -11.59
N LYS A 45 -11.21 17.36 -11.93
CA LYS A 45 -9.84 16.84 -12.06
C LYS A 45 -9.33 16.32 -10.71
N ARG A 46 -9.64 17.01 -9.62
CA ARG A 46 -9.32 16.55 -8.26
C ARG A 46 -10.03 15.23 -7.93
N ALA A 47 -11.31 15.13 -8.28
CA ALA A 47 -12.09 13.91 -8.08
C ALA A 47 -11.48 12.72 -8.83
N VAL A 48 -11.12 12.90 -10.11
CA VAL A 48 -10.47 11.86 -10.92
C VAL A 48 -9.13 11.44 -10.30
N ILE A 49 -8.27 12.39 -9.93
CA ILE A 49 -6.95 12.08 -9.37
C ILE A 49 -7.06 11.39 -8.02
N SER A 50 -8.09 11.70 -7.21
CA SER A 50 -8.26 11.07 -5.89
C SER A 50 -8.44 9.54 -5.96
N PHE A 51 -8.96 9.00 -7.06
CA PHE A 51 -9.04 7.56 -7.28
C PHE A 51 -7.69 6.87 -7.45
N GLY A 52 -6.68 7.60 -7.90
CA GLY A 52 -5.35 7.06 -8.16
C GLY A 52 -4.32 7.37 -7.10
N VAL A 53 -4.75 7.85 -5.94
CA VAL A 53 -3.83 8.08 -4.81
C VAL A 53 -3.51 6.74 -4.16
N THR A 54 -2.36 6.18 -4.52
CA THR A 54 -1.75 5.01 -3.89
C THR A 54 -0.42 5.40 -3.27
N ASP A 55 0.14 4.53 -2.43
CA ASP A 55 1.43 4.78 -1.77
C ASP A 55 2.55 5.02 -2.81
N GLU A 56 2.55 4.26 -3.90
CA GLU A 56 3.52 4.35 -4.99
C GLU A 56 3.39 5.66 -5.77
N ASN A 57 2.15 6.00 -6.17
CA ASN A 57 1.86 7.24 -6.91
C ASN A 57 2.18 8.46 -6.04
N TYR A 58 1.86 8.40 -4.76
CA TYR A 58 2.20 9.44 -3.79
C TYR A 58 3.71 9.64 -3.68
N ALA A 59 4.47 8.54 -3.51
CA ALA A 59 5.93 8.60 -3.36
C ALA A 59 6.62 9.25 -4.57
N VAL A 60 6.12 8.98 -5.78
CA VAL A 60 6.63 9.59 -7.02
C VAL A 60 6.20 11.06 -7.14
N ALA A 61 4.92 11.35 -6.87
CA ALA A 61 4.36 12.69 -7.01
C ALA A 61 4.98 13.70 -6.03
N VAL A 62 5.18 13.30 -4.76
CA VAL A 62 5.76 14.17 -3.73
C VAL A 62 7.20 14.57 -4.02
N ARG A 63 7.96 13.73 -4.70
CA ARG A 63 9.36 14.01 -5.08
C ARG A 63 9.51 15.00 -6.23
N GLN A 64 8.44 15.30 -6.97
CA GLN A 64 8.51 16.28 -8.05
C GLN A 64 8.83 17.67 -7.49
N PRO A 65 9.87 18.36 -8.03
CA PRO A 65 10.23 19.71 -7.59
C PRO A 65 9.23 20.76 -8.03
N HIS A 66 8.47 20.49 -9.09
CA HIS A 66 7.51 21.41 -9.67
C HIS A 66 6.07 21.15 -9.22
N LYS A 67 5.18 22.09 -9.49
CA LYS A 67 3.73 21.90 -9.28
C LYS A 67 3.20 20.74 -10.12
N LEU A 68 2.30 19.97 -9.52
CA LEU A 68 1.71 18.81 -10.16
C LEU A 68 0.61 19.21 -11.14
N THR A 69 0.77 18.81 -12.38
CA THR A 69 -0.19 19.04 -13.44
C THR A 69 -1.15 17.86 -13.59
N PHE A 70 -2.34 18.10 -14.15
CA PHE A 70 -3.29 17.01 -14.39
C PHE A 70 -2.76 15.93 -15.34
N PRO A 71 -2.13 16.26 -16.51
CA PRO A 71 -1.60 15.23 -17.40
C PRO A 71 -0.53 14.34 -16.74
N TYR A 72 0.31 14.93 -15.89
CA TYR A 72 1.34 14.18 -15.17
C TYR A 72 0.72 13.18 -14.21
N LEU A 73 -0.22 13.61 -13.37
CA LEU A 73 -0.88 12.73 -12.41
C LEU A 73 -1.75 11.67 -13.12
N ALA A 74 -2.46 12.04 -14.18
CA ALA A 74 -3.24 11.09 -14.97
C ALA A 74 -2.35 10.04 -15.65
N GLY A 75 -1.20 10.43 -16.18
CA GLY A 75 -0.21 9.50 -16.76
C GLY A 75 0.36 8.55 -15.70
N LEU A 76 0.69 9.07 -14.52
CA LEU A 76 1.18 8.26 -13.40
C LEU A 76 0.15 7.22 -12.96
N MET A 77 -1.11 7.63 -12.80
CA MET A 77 -2.23 6.74 -12.47
C MET A 77 -2.45 5.67 -13.54
N LEU A 78 -2.44 6.07 -14.81
CA LEU A 78 -2.64 5.15 -15.94
C LEU A 78 -1.53 4.10 -15.98
N CYS A 79 -0.27 4.51 -15.77
CA CYS A 79 0.87 3.61 -15.71
C CYS A 79 0.74 2.58 -14.58
N SER A 80 0.39 3.04 -13.38
CA SER A 80 0.17 2.17 -12.23
C SER A 80 -1.01 1.21 -12.44
N PHE A 81 -2.11 1.71 -13.00
CA PHE A 81 -3.28 0.88 -13.30
C PHE A 81 -2.98 -0.19 -14.34
N CYS A 82 -2.29 0.16 -15.43
CA CYS A 82 -1.88 -0.80 -16.46
C CYS A 82 -0.89 -1.83 -15.89
N GLY A 83 0.04 -1.40 -15.04
CA GLY A 83 0.96 -2.30 -14.34
C GLY A 83 0.24 -3.28 -13.44
N TRP A 84 -0.72 -2.78 -12.63
CA TRP A 84 -1.52 -3.62 -11.76
C TRP A 84 -2.40 -4.61 -12.53
N LEU A 85 -3.12 -4.15 -13.54
CA LEU A 85 -3.97 -4.99 -14.38
C LEU A 85 -3.14 -6.04 -15.13
N GLY A 86 -2.05 -5.62 -15.78
CA GLY A 86 -1.15 -6.51 -16.51
C GLY A 86 -0.48 -7.53 -15.60
N GLY A 87 0.00 -7.10 -14.42
CA GLY A 87 0.58 -7.98 -13.41
C GLY A 87 -0.41 -9.01 -12.89
N THR A 88 -1.66 -8.62 -12.65
CA THR A 88 -2.73 -9.53 -12.21
C THR A 88 -3.06 -10.56 -13.30
N MET A 89 -3.19 -10.13 -14.55
CA MET A 89 -3.47 -11.03 -15.67
C MET A 89 -2.31 -12.02 -15.91
N LEU A 90 -1.07 -11.53 -15.89
CA LEU A 90 0.11 -12.38 -16.00
C LEU A 90 0.25 -13.35 -14.83
N GLY A 91 0.01 -12.89 -13.60
CA GLY A 91 0.03 -13.72 -12.42
C GLY A 91 -1.01 -14.84 -12.46
N ALA A 92 -2.24 -14.54 -12.89
CA ALA A 92 -3.30 -15.52 -13.06
C ALA A 92 -2.94 -16.55 -14.14
N ALA A 93 -2.45 -16.12 -15.30
CA ALA A 93 -2.02 -16.99 -16.37
C ALA A 93 -0.83 -17.89 -15.96
N LEU A 94 0.18 -17.30 -15.33
CA LEU A 94 1.36 -18.03 -14.84
C LEU A 94 1.00 -19.04 -13.74
N SER A 95 0.11 -18.70 -12.81
CA SER A 95 -0.31 -19.61 -11.75
C SER A 95 -0.98 -20.87 -12.32
N THR A 96 -1.81 -20.70 -13.35
CA THR A 96 -2.47 -21.81 -14.04
C THR A 96 -1.47 -22.70 -14.80
N LEU A 97 -0.56 -22.08 -15.55
CA LEU A 97 0.49 -22.80 -16.30
C LEU A 97 1.47 -23.52 -15.38
N LEU A 98 1.95 -22.84 -14.34
CA LEU A 98 2.85 -23.42 -13.36
C LEU A 98 2.21 -24.57 -12.58
N GLY A 99 0.93 -24.44 -12.22
CA GLY A 99 0.18 -25.52 -11.55
C GLY A 99 0.07 -26.78 -12.42
N GLN A 100 -0.03 -26.63 -13.74
CA GLN A 100 -0.07 -27.76 -14.68
C GLN A 100 1.30 -28.35 -14.96
N LEU A 101 2.32 -27.50 -15.14
CA LEU A 101 3.67 -27.92 -15.50
C LEU A 101 4.48 -28.48 -14.32
N LEU A 102 4.20 -27.99 -13.12
CA LEU A 102 4.89 -28.35 -11.89
C LEU A 102 4.08 -29.34 -11.04
N ALA A 103 3.31 -30.20 -11.67
CA ALA A 103 2.60 -31.29 -10.99
C ALA A 103 3.63 -32.27 -10.39
N GLY A 104 3.74 -32.32 -9.05
CA GLY A 104 4.68 -33.16 -8.31
C GLY A 104 5.31 -32.43 -7.12
N GLU A 105 5.94 -33.18 -6.19
CA GLU A 105 6.48 -32.61 -4.96
C GLU A 105 7.56 -31.54 -5.21
N THR A 106 8.45 -31.77 -6.16
CA THR A 106 9.52 -30.83 -6.53
C THR A 106 8.95 -29.55 -7.14
N GLY A 107 7.92 -29.69 -7.99
CA GLY A 107 7.24 -28.55 -8.59
C GLY A 107 6.46 -27.71 -7.58
N ALA A 108 5.79 -28.34 -6.63
CA ALA A 108 5.08 -27.66 -5.57
C ALA A 108 6.05 -26.83 -4.68
N ARG A 109 7.24 -27.36 -4.38
CA ARG A 109 8.28 -26.61 -3.66
C ARG A 109 8.78 -25.40 -4.44
N PHE A 110 9.02 -25.57 -5.75
CA PHE A 110 9.45 -24.46 -6.60
C PHE A 110 8.38 -23.37 -6.70
N TYR A 111 7.11 -23.74 -6.81
CA TYR A 111 5.98 -22.82 -6.78
C TYR A 111 5.90 -22.03 -5.46
N SER A 112 6.03 -22.72 -4.31
CA SER A 112 6.02 -22.03 -3.00
C SER A 112 7.19 -21.04 -2.87
N MET A 113 8.40 -21.40 -3.32
CA MET A 113 9.56 -20.50 -3.31
C MET A 113 9.32 -19.23 -4.14
N ILE A 114 8.66 -19.34 -5.30
CA ILE A 114 8.30 -18.19 -6.13
C ILE A 114 7.29 -17.30 -5.38
N MET A 115 6.24 -17.87 -4.78
CA MET A 115 5.24 -17.13 -4.03
C MET A 115 5.85 -16.42 -2.81
N ASP A 116 6.74 -17.08 -2.09
CA ASP A 116 7.48 -16.50 -0.97
C ASP A 116 8.37 -15.33 -1.43
N ALA A 117 9.05 -15.49 -2.59
CA ALA A 117 9.87 -14.43 -3.17
C ALA A 117 9.02 -13.18 -3.55
N PHE A 118 7.84 -13.38 -4.13
CA PHE A 118 6.91 -12.26 -4.41
C PHE A 118 6.42 -11.59 -3.12
N SER A 119 6.12 -12.36 -2.08
CA SER A 119 5.73 -11.81 -0.78
C SER A 119 6.84 -10.95 -0.16
N ILE A 120 8.09 -11.44 -0.19
CA ILE A 120 9.26 -10.67 0.28
C ILE A 120 9.47 -9.41 -0.57
N SER A 121 9.27 -9.51 -1.89
CA SER A 121 9.40 -8.37 -2.82
C SER A 121 8.45 -7.23 -2.47
N LEU A 122 7.24 -7.54 -1.99
CA LEU A 122 6.27 -6.54 -1.55
C LEU A 122 6.79 -5.74 -0.33
N TYR A 123 7.37 -6.42 0.65
CA TYR A 123 8.00 -5.74 1.79
C TYR A 123 9.22 -4.92 1.37
N ALA A 124 10.04 -5.44 0.46
CA ALA A 124 11.19 -4.73 -0.09
C ALA A 124 10.77 -3.44 -0.81
N MET A 125 9.65 -3.45 -1.51
CA MET A 125 9.06 -2.26 -2.15
C MET A 125 8.73 -1.17 -1.12
N PHE A 126 8.08 -1.53 -0.01
CA PHE A 126 7.78 -0.56 1.05
C PHE A 126 9.04 0.02 1.67
N ILE A 127 10.06 -0.81 1.92
CA ILE A 127 11.36 -0.34 2.42
C ILE A 127 11.99 0.63 1.42
N ALA A 128 11.96 0.32 0.13
CA ALA A 128 12.50 1.19 -0.92
C ALA A 128 11.79 2.55 -1.02
N ILE A 129 10.52 2.64 -0.67
CA ILE A 129 9.75 3.90 -0.62
C ILE A 129 10.14 4.72 0.62
N ILE A 130 10.33 4.06 1.77
CA ILE A 130 10.51 4.73 3.08
C ILE A 130 11.97 5.16 3.30
N VAL A 131 12.95 4.35 2.90
CA VAL A 131 14.37 4.59 3.19
C VAL A 131 14.90 5.91 2.61
N PRO A 132 14.63 6.30 1.35
CA PRO A 132 15.17 7.54 0.82
C PRO A 132 14.71 8.79 1.58
N PRO A 133 13.38 9.00 1.86
CA PRO A 133 12.96 10.14 2.68
C PRO A 133 13.56 10.14 4.10
N ALA A 134 13.71 8.95 4.70
CA ALA A 134 14.29 8.82 6.04
C ALA A 134 15.77 9.16 6.08
N ARG A 135 16.51 9.05 4.97
CA ARG A 135 17.91 9.47 4.87
C ARG A 135 18.06 10.97 4.70
N ASP A 136 17.11 11.61 4.02
CA ASP A 136 17.18 13.02 3.67
C ASP A 136 16.65 13.94 4.78
N ASP A 137 15.72 13.45 5.62
CA ASP A 137 15.10 14.23 6.69
C ASP A 137 15.14 13.48 8.04
N LYS A 138 15.80 14.11 9.02
CA LYS A 138 15.91 13.59 10.40
C LYS A 138 14.55 13.45 11.10
N HIS A 139 13.56 14.28 10.75
CA HIS A 139 12.22 14.18 11.32
C HIS A 139 11.50 12.93 10.83
N VAL A 140 11.68 12.59 9.54
CA VAL A 140 11.13 11.34 8.96
C VAL A 140 11.81 10.13 9.61
N LEU A 141 13.12 10.18 9.80
CA LEU A 141 13.87 9.12 10.49
C LEU A 141 13.39 8.93 11.94
N LEU A 142 13.16 10.03 12.66
CA LEU A 142 12.65 9.97 14.04
C LEU A 142 11.24 9.37 14.08
N LEU A 143 10.35 9.80 13.19
CA LEU A 143 9.00 9.24 13.07
C LEU A 143 9.04 7.75 12.77
N LEU A 144 9.92 7.33 11.85
CA LEU A 144 10.10 5.92 11.52
C LEU A 144 10.57 5.11 12.74
N ALA A 145 11.56 5.63 13.49
CA ALA A 145 12.06 4.98 14.70
C ALA A 145 10.95 4.84 15.77
N ILE A 146 10.18 5.90 15.99
CA ILE A 146 9.03 5.87 16.93
C ILE A 146 8.01 4.82 16.48
N THR A 147 7.69 4.78 15.19
CA THR A 147 6.72 3.81 14.64
C THR A 147 7.19 2.37 14.82
N ILE A 148 8.48 2.09 14.59
CA ILE A 148 9.08 0.77 14.80
C ILE A 148 8.99 0.38 16.27
N VAL A 149 9.36 1.27 17.18
CA VAL A 149 9.29 1.01 18.64
C VAL A 149 7.86 0.74 19.08
N LEU A 150 6.91 1.58 18.64
CA LEU A 150 5.47 1.36 18.92
C LEU A 150 5.01 -0.01 18.38
N SER A 151 5.34 -0.33 17.15
CA SER A 151 4.98 -1.61 16.54
C SER A 151 5.56 -2.81 17.32
N CYS A 152 6.80 -2.70 17.77
CA CYS A 152 7.40 -3.71 18.65
C CYS A 152 6.65 -3.83 20.00
N ILE A 153 6.27 -2.71 20.61
CA ILE A 153 5.49 -2.71 21.86
C ILE A 153 4.14 -3.41 21.63
N PHE A 154 3.42 -3.08 20.57
CA PHE A 154 2.16 -3.73 20.23
C PHE A 154 2.33 -5.24 19.98
N TYR A 155 3.44 -5.65 19.36
CA TYR A 155 3.71 -7.06 19.08
C TYR A 155 4.07 -7.87 20.35
N PHE A 156 4.83 -7.28 21.28
CA PHE A 156 5.32 -8.00 22.47
C PHE A 156 4.39 -7.91 23.68
N VAL A 157 3.42 -6.99 23.71
CA VAL A 157 2.50 -6.84 24.84
C VAL A 157 1.25 -7.72 24.63
N PRO A 158 1.05 -8.80 25.40
CA PRO A 158 -0.05 -9.76 25.15
C PRO A 158 -1.44 -9.14 25.21
N VAL A 159 -1.64 -8.16 26.08
CA VAL A 159 -2.92 -7.44 26.23
C VAL A 159 -3.31 -6.69 24.95
N LEU A 160 -2.34 -6.22 24.17
CA LEU A 160 -2.58 -5.50 22.92
C LEU A 160 -2.81 -6.43 21.73
N GLN A 161 -2.41 -7.70 21.84
CA GLN A 161 -2.65 -8.72 20.80
C GLN A 161 -4.12 -9.16 20.72
N GLU A 162 -4.90 -8.95 21.79
CA GLU A 162 -6.35 -9.22 21.82
C GLU A 162 -7.17 -8.15 21.05
N LEU A 163 -6.53 -7.04 20.66
CA LEU A 163 -7.19 -6.03 19.83
C LEU A 163 -7.44 -6.58 18.40
N PRO A 164 -8.57 -6.21 17.78
CA PRO A 164 -8.88 -6.65 16.42
C PRO A 164 -7.74 -6.32 15.44
N SER A 165 -7.43 -7.26 14.55
CA SER A 165 -6.43 -7.10 13.48
C SER A 165 -6.80 -5.92 12.58
N GLY A 166 -6.27 -4.76 12.80
CA GLY A 166 -6.55 -3.52 12.09
C GLY A 166 -6.32 -2.29 12.98
N ILE A 167 -6.14 -2.54 14.29
CA ILE A 167 -5.69 -1.54 15.28
C ILE A 167 -4.25 -1.89 15.73
N ASN A 168 -3.86 -3.13 15.54
CA ASN A 168 -2.48 -3.63 15.76
C ASN A 168 -1.53 -3.21 14.64
#